data_e0b4b699063cc7ae45d37654c9ec0b47
#
_entry.id   e0b4b699063cc7ae45d37654c9ec0b47
#
_cell.length_a   1.000
_cell.length_b   1.000
_cell.length_c   1.000
_cell.angle_alpha   90.00
_cell.angle_beta   90.00
_cell.angle_gamma   90.00
#
_symmetry.space_group_name_H-M   'P 1'
#
loop_
_entity.id
_entity.type
_entity.pdbx_description
1 polymer ?
#
loop_
_entity_poly.entity_id
_entity_poly.type
_entity_poly.pdbx_seq_one_letter_code
_entity_poly.pdbx_strand_id
1 'polypeptide(L)'
;MALTLGAVGARADGAVPHATSSSGPAPTPSRPPPDEAAPPVKRQAFDGSVALGGEQLRKNLPELVWSRSYARFGPANTIVMVLGGATTLATAIVPPIEGNRRYGGVLFDETARNALRAPTAQGRYIARDTSDVLLSLSLTYPFFVDALVSAWWFRGNADVARQIALIDAEALAITGTFQGITNVIAARERPYGRTCGAETPEDSIDCTTTGRYRSFFSGHAAFAFTSAGLICSHHLYLGLLGNRAADISTCVASYLGAGAAATLRIVGDNHYATDVLTGSVVGAAVGLLVPWLHYGGAWVLGVAGLLAEVARRLGMAAG
;
A
#
# COMPACT_ATOMS: atom_id res chain seq x y z
N MET A 1 -5.43 1.07 19.11
CA MET A 1 -4.06 0.61 18.83
C MET A 1 -3.11 1.61 19.48
N ALA A 2 -2.69 1.33 20.72
CA ALA A 2 -1.84 2.22 21.51
C ALA A 2 -0.38 1.88 21.21
N LEU A 3 0.37 2.87 20.77
CA LEU A 3 1.82 2.81 20.63
C LEU A 3 2.43 3.00 22.03
N THR A 4 2.95 1.92 22.62
CA THR A 4 3.85 1.99 23.77
C THR A 4 5.29 1.89 23.26
N LEU A 5 6.02 2.99 23.34
CA LEU A 5 7.47 3.03 23.20
C LEU A 5 8.10 2.41 24.45
N GLY A 6 8.63 1.20 24.31
CA GLY A 6 9.45 0.53 25.32
C GLY A 6 10.90 0.95 25.17
N ALA A 7 11.45 1.59 26.20
CA ALA A 7 12.87 1.92 26.30
C ALA A 7 13.69 0.65 26.52
N VAL A 8 14.66 0.39 25.65
CA VAL A 8 15.66 -0.68 25.81
C VAL A 8 16.80 -0.13 26.67
N GLY A 9 16.88 -0.61 27.92
CA GLY A 9 18.03 -0.40 28.79
C GLY A 9 19.10 -1.45 28.50
N ALA A 10 20.23 -1.03 27.96
CA ALA A 10 21.41 -1.88 27.83
C ALA A 10 22.21 -1.85 29.15
N ARG A 11 22.40 -3.00 29.79
CA ARG A 11 23.46 -3.24 30.76
C ARG A 11 24.58 -3.97 30.04
N ALA A 12 25.75 -3.36 30.06
CA ALA A 12 27.01 -4.03 29.74
C ALA A 12 27.99 -3.78 30.88
N ASP A 13 28.17 -4.81 31.72
CA ASP A 13 29.35 -4.93 32.62
C ASP A 13 30.45 -5.60 31.82
N GLY A 14 31.53 -4.89 31.57
CA GLY A 14 32.78 -5.41 30.99
C GLY A 14 33.92 -4.61 31.52
N ALA A 15 34.63 -5.17 32.55
CA ALA A 15 35.84 -4.59 33.12
C ALA A 15 36.97 -4.56 32.11
N VAL A 16 37.60 -3.41 31.92
CA VAL A 16 38.82 -3.21 31.12
C VAL A 16 39.96 -2.84 32.08
N PRO A 17 41.16 -3.49 32.00
CA PRO A 17 42.26 -3.23 32.89
C PRO A 17 42.93 -1.87 32.65
N HIS A 18 43.26 -1.20 33.74
CA HIS A 18 43.99 0.07 33.76
C HIS A 18 45.40 -0.10 33.21
N ALA A 19 45.73 0.60 32.13
CA ALA A 19 47.10 0.88 31.74
C ALA A 19 47.43 2.31 32.20
N THR A 20 48.41 2.44 33.10
CA THR A 20 48.98 3.67 33.55
C THR A 20 49.89 4.24 32.43
N SER A 21 49.56 5.39 31.87
CA SER A 21 50.46 6.17 31.02
C SER A 21 50.67 7.57 31.61
N SER A 22 51.94 7.90 31.82
CA SER A 22 52.43 9.16 32.35
C SER A 22 52.08 10.34 31.47
N SER A 23 51.46 11.35 32.04
CA SER A 23 51.12 12.61 31.40
C SER A 23 52.32 13.57 31.31
N GLY A 24 52.87 13.76 30.12
CA GLY A 24 53.65 14.96 29.78
C GLY A 24 52.73 16.11 29.36
N PRO A 25 53.11 17.38 29.61
CA PRO A 25 52.24 18.51 29.28
C PRO A 25 52.04 18.64 27.77
N ALA A 26 50.79 18.80 27.35
CA ALA A 26 50.42 19.03 25.97
C ALA A 26 50.93 20.40 25.46
N PRO A 27 51.42 20.48 24.22
CA PRO A 27 51.83 21.74 23.62
C PRO A 27 50.60 22.65 23.39
N THR A 28 50.71 23.89 23.81
CA THR A 28 49.75 24.96 23.59
C THR A 28 49.54 25.17 22.10
N PRO A 29 48.31 25.17 21.58
CA PRO A 29 48.07 25.48 20.16
C PRO A 29 48.38 26.95 19.90
N SER A 30 49.34 27.20 18.98
CA SER A 30 49.65 28.51 18.48
C SER A 30 48.44 29.12 17.77
N ARG A 31 48.08 30.35 18.21
CA ARG A 31 47.02 31.16 17.59
C ARG A 31 47.39 31.47 16.15
N PRO A 32 46.50 31.19 15.16
CA PRO A 32 46.76 31.60 13.78
C PRO A 32 46.81 33.13 13.67
N PRO A 33 47.62 33.66 12.74
CA PRO A 33 47.73 35.09 12.54
C PRO A 33 46.40 35.71 12.13
N PRO A 34 46.09 36.97 12.56
CA PRO A 34 44.92 37.69 12.09
C PRO A 34 45.15 38.09 10.62
N ASP A 35 44.08 38.02 9.82
CA ASP A 35 44.00 38.51 8.44
C ASP A 35 44.48 37.57 7.31
N GLU A 36 43.81 36.46 7.18
CA GLU A 36 43.47 36.03 5.83
C GLU A 36 41.94 35.88 5.79
N ALA A 37 41.26 36.96 5.40
CA ALA A 37 39.84 36.97 5.19
C ALA A 37 39.48 35.92 4.13
N ALA A 38 38.84 34.86 4.53
CA ALA A 38 38.30 33.89 3.59
C ALA A 38 37.51 34.63 2.50
N PRO A 39 37.71 34.29 1.22
CA PRO A 39 36.97 34.96 0.17
C PRO A 39 35.48 34.86 0.46
N PRO A 40 34.68 35.91 0.19
CA PRO A 40 33.26 35.92 0.49
C PRO A 40 32.64 34.72 -0.23
N VAL A 41 32.10 33.78 0.55
CA VAL A 41 31.26 32.71 0.03
C VAL A 41 30.13 33.44 -0.70
N LYS A 42 30.22 33.48 -2.04
CA LYS A 42 29.10 33.91 -2.86
C LYS A 42 27.94 32.99 -2.47
N ARG A 43 27.04 33.50 -1.63
CA ARG A 43 25.72 32.90 -1.48
C ARG A 43 25.17 32.90 -2.89
N GLN A 44 25.19 31.75 -3.56
CA GLN A 44 24.34 31.55 -4.71
C GLN A 44 22.93 31.87 -4.21
N ALA A 45 22.41 33.02 -4.63
CA ALA A 45 21.02 33.31 -4.49
C ALA A 45 20.33 32.08 -5.07
N PHE A 46 19.45 31.48 -4.25
CA PHE A 46 18.62 30.34 -4.69
C PHE A 46 17.87 30.88 -5.92
N ASP A 47 18.38 30.49 -7.09
CA ASP A 47 17.83 30.97 -8.35
C ASP A 47 16.44 30.38 -8.45
N GLY A 48 15.41 31.22 -8.42
CA GLY A 48 14.02 30.81 -8.58
C GLY A 48 13.70 30.16 -9.93
N SER A 49 14.71 29.94 -10.77
CA SER A 49 14.56 29.32 -12.10
C SER A 49 13.94 27.91 -12.01
N VAL A 50 14.19 27.16 -10.94
CA VAL A 50 13.55 25.84 -10.73
C VAL A 50 12.05 26.01 -10.45
N ALA A 51 11.66 27.06 -9.72
CA ALA A 51 10.25 27.38 -9.47
C ALA A 51 9.56 27.90 -10.75
N LEU A 52 10.26 28.71 -11.53
CA LEU A 52 9.77 29.22 -12.83
C LEU A 52 9.64 28.10 -13.88
N GLY A 53 10.58 27.13 -13.88
CA GLY A 53 10.51 25.95 -14.74
C GLY A 53 9.30 25.06 -14.44
N GLY A 54 8.99 24.85 -13.17
CA GLY A 54 7.82 24.10 -12.74
C GLY A 54 6.49 24.78 -13.11
N GLU A 55 6.39 26.10 -12.97
CA GLU A 55 5.21 26.87 -13.35
C GLU A 55 5.02 26.90 -14.88
N GLN A 56 6.11 26.99 -15.63
CA GLN A 56 6.07 26.96 -17.10
C GLN A 56 5.69 25.59 -17.64
N LEU A 57 6.21 24.51 -17.02
CA LEU A 57 5.77 23.14 -17.31
C LEU A 57 4.27 22.96 -17.05
N ARG A 58 3.77 23.46 -15.94
CA ARG A 58 2.34 23.40 -15.59
C ARG A 58 1.45 24.15 -16.60
N LYS A 59 1.89 25.32 -17.09
CA LYS A 59 1.15 26.11 -18.07
C LYS A 59 1.00 25.42 -19.43
N ASN A 60 1.91 24.52 -19.78
CA ASN A 60 1.90 23.78 -21.05
C ASN A 60 1.16 22.45 -20.98
N LEU A 61 0.69 22.03 -19.79
CA LEU A 61 -0.08 20.80 -19.64
C LEU A 61 -1.57 21.05 -19.91
N PRO A 62 -2.29 20.08 -20.50
CA PRO A 62 -3.75 20.15 -20.61
C PRO A 62 -4.37 20.36 -19.23
N GLU A 63 -5.43 21.14 -19.15
CA GLU A 63 -6.14 21.35 -17.89
C GLU A 63 -6.64 20.01 -17.34
N LEU A 64 -6.34 19.72 -16.06
CA LEU A 64 -6.87 18.56 -15.37
C LEU A 64 -8.29 18.89 -14.92
N VAL A 65 -9.28 18.17 -15.45
CA VAL A 65 -10.71 18.41 -15.13
C VAL A 65 -11.43 17.09 -14.86
N TRP A 66 -12.38 17.11 -13.93
CA TRP A 66 -13.32 16.00 -13.78
C TRP A 66 -14.32 16.04 -14.93
N SER A 67 -14.23 15.10 -15.85
CA SER A 67 -15.11 15.08 -17.03
C SER A 67 -16.58 15.03 -16.62
N ARG A 68 -17.44 15.71 -17.39
CA ARG A 68 -18.90 15.66 -17.20
C ARG A 68 -19.49 14.25 -17.41
N SER A 69 -18.78 13.39 -18.14
CA SER A 69 -19.16 11.99 -18.35
C SER A 69 -18.78 11.09 -17.17
N TYR A 70 -17.95 11.57 -16.24
CA TYR A 70 -17.52 10.79 -15.07
C TYR A 70 -18.55 10.91 -13.96
N ALA A 71 -18.89 9.78 -13.35
CA ALA A 71 -19.75 9.77 -12.18
C ALA A 71 -19.01 10.37 -10.98
N ARG A 72 -19.67 11.28 -10.27
CA ARG A 72 -19.10 11.88 -9.08
C ARG A 72 -19.38 11.02 -7.87
N PHE A 73 -18.44 11.04 -6.93
CA PHE A 73 -18.66 10.44 -5.61
C PHE A 73 -19.87 11.07 -4.93
N GLY A 74 -20.83 10.23 -4.55
CA GLY A 74 -22.12 10.67 -4.05
C GLY A 74 -22.53 10.01 -2.73
N PRO A 75 -23.78 10.28 -2.25
CA PRO A 75 -24.26 9.74 -0.97
C PRO A 75 -24.23 8.20 -0.89
N ALA A 76 -24.56 7.50 -1.99
CA ALA A 76 -24.51 6.03 -2.02
C ALA A 76 -23.07 5.51 -1.80
N ASN A 77 -22.09 6.12 -2.45
CA ASN A 77 -20.67 5.79 -2.26
C ASN A 77 -20.23 6.07 -0.82
N THR A 78 -20.71 7.19 -0.23
CA THR A 78 -20.42 7.50 1.19
C THR A 78 -20.95 6.39 2.11
N ILE A 79 -22.17 5.91 1.88
CA ILE A 79 -22.76 4.81 2.66
C ILE A 79 -21.90 3.53 2.52
N VAL A 80 -21.53 3.16 1.29
CA VAL A 80 -20.67 1.99 1.03
C VAL A 80 -19.32 2.13 1.73
N MET A 81 -18.67 3.28 1.59
CA MET A 81 -17.39 3.58 2.23
C MET A 81 -17.47 3.49 3.77
N VAL A 82 -18.48 4.11 4.38
CA VAL A 82 -18.65 4.13 5.84
C VAL A 82 -18.97 2.75 6.38
N LEU A 83 -19.93 2.05 5.77
CA LEU A 83 -20.27 0.68 6.18
C LEU A 83 -19.12 -0.28 5.96
N GLY A 84 -18.42 -0.15 4.83
CA GLY A 84 -17.24 -0.97 4.53
C GLY A 84 -16.10 -0.72 5.52
N GLY A 85 -15.83 0.54 5.83
CA GLY A 85 -14.84 0.92 6.85
C GLY A 85 -15.21 0.40 8.24
N ALA A 86 -16.47 0.53 8.65
CA ALA A 86 -16.97 -0.01 9.91
C ALA A 86 -16.84 -1.53 9.98
N THR A 87 -17.17 -2.23 8.88
CA THR A 87 -17.04 -3.69 8.79
C THR A 87 -15.56 -4.11 8.86
N THR A 88 -14.69 -3.40 8.17
CA THR A 88 -13.23 -3.64 8.23
C THR A 88 -12.71 -3.53 9.66
N LEU A 89 -13.10 -2.48 10.38
CA LEU A 89 -12.72 -2.29 11.79
C LEU A 89 -13.32 -3.38 12.69
N ALA A 90 -14.59 -3.70 12.52
CA ALA A 90 -15.26 -4.74 13.31
C ALA A 90 -14.57 -6.11 13.11
N THR A 91 -14.30 -6.50 11.88
CA THR A 91 -13.64 -7.78 11.57
C THR A 91 -12.17 -7.83 12.00
N ALA A 92 -11.51 -6.69 12.18
CA ALA A 92 -10.16 -6.64 12.76
C ALA A 92 -10.15 -7.06 14.24
N ILE A 93 -11.25 -6.78 14.97
CA ILE A 93 -11.38 -7.06 16.41
C ILE A 93 -12.00 -8.45 16.65
N VAL A 94 -12.97 -8.85 15.84
CA VAL A 94 -13.66 -10.15 15.99
C VAL A 94 -12.67 -11.29 15.72
N PRO A 95 -12.50 -12.26 16.63
CA PRO A 95 -11.60 -13.39 16.40
C PRO A 95 -12.12 -14.32 15.29
N PRO A 96 -11.22 -15.01 14.56
CA PRO A 96 -11.62 -16.05 13.62
C PRO A 96 -12.45 -17.15 14.29
N ILE A 97 -13.43 -17.70 13.56
CA ILE A 97 -14.37 -18.69 14.07
C ILE A 97 -13.62 -19.99 14.37
N GLU A 98 -13.58 -20.40 15.65
CA GLU A 98 -12.80 -21.56 16.08
C GLU A 98 -13.23 -22.87 15.43
N GLY A 99 -14.52 -23.08 15.25
CA GLY A 99 -15.06 -24.27 14.59
C GLY A 99 -14.70 -24.40 13.10
N ASN A 100 -14.22 -23.32 12.50
CA ASN A 100 -13.82 -23.30 11.09
C ASN A 100 -12.30 -23.39 10.90
N ARG A 101 -11.51 -23.55 11.97
CA ARG A 101 -10.05 -23.59 11.86
C ARG A 101 -9.58 -24.65 10.87
N ARG A 102 -8.80 -24.20 9.88
CA ARG A 102 -8.21 -25.04 8.83
C ARG A 102 -6.70 -24.98 8.91
N TYR A 103 -6.08 -26.13 8.78
CA TYR A 103 -4.64 -26.31 8.91
C TYR A 103 -4.03 -26.72 7.58
N GLY A 104 -2.82 -26.24 7.30
CA GLY A 104 -2.03 -26.63 6.14
C GLY A 104 -2.38 -25.94 4.84
N GLY A 105 -1.56 -26.22 3.81
CA GLY A 105 -1.72 -25.73 2.46
C GLY A 105 -2.79 -26.51 1.68
N VAL A 106 -3.29 -25.91 0.61
CA VAL A 106 -4.16 -26.55 -0.38
C VAL A 106 -3.51 -26.45 -1.76
N LEU A 107 -3.89 -27.35 -2.68
CA LEU A 107 -3.35 -27.38 -4.04
C LEU A 107 -1.81 -27.42 -4.06
N PHE A 108 -1.19 -26.40 -4.62
CA PHE A 108 0.26 -26.26 -4.77
C PHE A 108 0.95 -25.48 -3.65
N ASP A 109 0.24 -25.14 -2.59
CA ASP A 109 0.74 -24.26 -1.50
C ASP A 109 2.02 -24.78 -0.86
N GLU A 110 2.09 -26.07 -0.58
CA GLU A 110 3.29 -26.66 0.03
C GLU A 110 4.49 -26.64 -0.90
N THR A 111 4.26 -26.88 -2.19
CA THR A 111 5.32 -26.80 -3.21
C THR A 111 5.84 -25.37 -3.34
N ALA A 112 4.94 -24.39 -3.41
CA ALA A 112 5.31 -22.98 -3.49
C ALA A 112 6.02 -22.51 -2.19
N ARG A 113 5.53 -22.92 -1.02
CA ARG A 113 6.16 -22.64 0.28
C ARG A 113 7.59 -23.19 0.34
N ASN A 114 7.77 -24.46 -0.04
CA ASN A 114 9.10 -25.11 0.00
C ASN A 114 10.09 -24.47 -0.98
N ALA A 115 9.60 -23.96 -2.10
CA ALA A 115 10.44 -23.31 -3.12
C ALA A 115 10.81 -21.85 -2.75
N LEU A 116 9.92 -21.12 -2.08
CA LEU A 116 10.05 -19.67 -1.92
C LEU A 116 10.35 -19.21 -0.48
N ARG A 117 10.00 -20.02 0.52
CA ARG A 117 10.21 -19.68 1.93
C ARG A 117 11.68 -19.40 2.23
N ALA A 118 11.98 -18.27 2.85
CA ALA A 118 13.33 -17.97 3.29
C ALA A 118 13.82 -19.03 4.31
N PRO A 119 15.03 -19.57 4.13
CA PRO A 119 15.52 -20.71 4.94
C PRO A 119 15.78 -20.31 6.40
N THR A 120 16.13 -19.06 6.66
CA THR A 120 16.46 -18.57 8.01
C THR A 120 15.30 -17.76 8.61
N ALA A 121 15.17 -17.80 9.94
CA ALA A 121 14.19 -16.96 10.65
C ALA A 121 14.41 -15.47 10.35
N GLN A 122 15.66 -15.01 10.37
CA GLN A 122 16.02 -13.63 10.04
C GLN A 122 15.56 -13.24 8.63
N GLY A 123 15.78 -14.09 7.63
CA GLY A 123 15.35 -13.85 6.25
C GLY A 123 13.81 -13.74 6.14
N ARG A 124 13.07 -14.56 6.91
CA ARG A 124 11.61 -14.47 6.98
C ARG A 124 11.12 -13.15 7.59
N TYR A 125 11.75 -12.69 8.67
CA TYR A 125 11.42 -11.39 9.27
C TYR A 125 11.73 -10.23 8.32
N ILE A 126 12.89 -10.20 7.69
CA ILE A 126 13.24 -9.18 6.69
C ILE A 126 12.21 -9.15 5.54
N ALA A 127 11.77 -10.31 5.06
CA ALA A 127 10.75 -10.38 4.02
C ALA A 127 9.40 -9.83 4.49
N ARG A 128 8.99 -10.11 5.73
CA ARG A 128 7.77 -9.56 6.34
C ARG A 128 7.84 -8.05 6.45
N ASP A 129 8.91 -7.52 7.05
CA ASP A 129 9.10 -6.08 7.25
C ASP A 129 9.17 -5.32 5.92
N THR A 130 9.89 -5.88 4.93
CA THR A 130 9.94 -5.30 3.58
C THR A 130 8.57 -5.27 2.92
N SER A 131 7.78 -6.35 3.07
CA SER A 131 6.40 -6.40 2.58
C SER A 131 5.51 -5.35 3.26
N ASP A 132 5.69 -5.11 4.57
CA ASP A 132 4.92 -4.13 5.33
C ASP A 132 5.25 -2.68 4.88
N VAL A 133 6.53 -2.40 4.58
CA VAL A 133 6.95 -1.12 3.99
C VAL A 133 6.35 -0.92 2.59
N LEU A 134 6.43 -1.93 1.72
CA LEU A 134 5.86 -1.86 0.37
C LEU A 134 4.34 -1.67 0.41
N LEU A 135 3.64 -2.35 1.32
CA LEU A 135 2.20 -2.14 1.53
C LEU A 135 1.91 -0.71 1.97
N SER A 136 2.66 -0.20 2.95
CA SER A 136 2.47 1.17 3.45
C SER A 136 2.66 2.21 2.35
N LEU A 137 3.68 2.04 1.51
CA LEU A 137 3.91 2.89 0.34
C LEU A 137 2.77 2.76 -0.67
N SER A 138 2.31 1.54 -0.95
CA SER A 138 1.19 1.31 -1.87
C SER A 138 -0.11 1.98 -1.39
N LEU A 139 -0.45 1.84 -0.11
CA LEU A 139 -1.67 2.42 0.48
C LEU A 139 -1.64 3.95 0.54
N THR A 140 -0.47 4.53 0.75
CA THR A 140 -0.33 5.97 0.89
C THR A 140 -0.20 6.70 -0.44
N TYR A 141 0.29 6.03 -1.48
CA TYR A 141 0.56 6.63 -2.80
C TYR A 141 -0.69 7.29 -3.43
N PRO A 142 -1.87 6.64 -3.53
CA PRO A 142 -3.04 7.25 -4.15
C PRO A 142 -3.46 8.57 -3.46
N PHE A 143 -3.37 8.62 -2.14
CA PHE A 143 -3.77 9.80 -1.36
C PHE A 143 -2.72 10.93 -1.42
N PHE A 144 -1.44 10.58 -1.15
CA PHE A 144 -0.41 11.61 -1.04
C PHE A 144 0.20 11.98 -2.39
N VAL A 145 0.43 11.02 -3.26
CA VAL A 145 1.06 11.33 -4.56
C VAL A 145 0.02 11.71 -5.59
N ASP A 146 -1.01 10.91 -5.80
CA ASP A 146 -1.97 11.17 -6.87
C ASP A 146 -2.94 12.30 -6.50
N ALA A 147 -3.61 12.23 -5.34
CA ALA A 147 -4.57 13.25 -4.97
C ALA A 147 -3.89 14.54 -4.51
N LEU A 148 -3.01 14.47 -3.48
CA LEU A 148 -2.46 15.67 -2.85
C LEU A 148 -1.38 16.34 -3.71
N VAL A 149 -0.36 15.57 -4.15
CA VAL A 149 0.78 16.16 -4.88
C VAL A 149 0.43 16.38 -6.33
N SER A 150 -0.05 15.36 -7.05
CA SER A 150 -0.27 15.44 -8.48
C SER A 150 -1.52 16.27 -8.84
N ALA A 151 -2.70 15.91 -8.33
CA ALA A 151 -3.94 16.56 -8.73
C ALA A 151 -4.11 17.94 -8.09
N TRP A 152 -3.93 18.05 -6.75
CA TRP A 152 -4.17 19.33 -6.07
C TRP A 152 -3.01 20.31 -6.24
N TRP A 153 -1.80 19.91 -5.79
CA TRP A 153 -0.69 20.85 -5.76
C TRP A 153 -0.10 21.12 -7.15
N PHE A 154 0.30 20.09 -7.89
CA PHE A 154 0.96 20.24 -9.18
C PHE A 154 -0.01 20.66 -10.30
N ARG A 155 -1.17 20.01 -10.43
CA ARG A 155 -2.16 20.30 -11.48
C ARG A 155 -3.17 21.37 -11.05
N GLY A 156 -3.19 21.78 -9.76
CA GLY A 156 -4.00 22.88 -9.23
C GLY A 156 -5.50 22.60 -9.19
N ASN A 157 -5.95 21.35 -9.19
CA ASN A 157 -7.35 20.99 -9.19
C ASN A 157 -7.77 20.23 -7.91
N ALA A 158 -8.32 20.98 -6.94
CA ALA A 158 -8.80 20.44 -5.67
C ALA A 158 -10.04 19.54 -5.83
N ASP A 159 -10.86 19.78 -6.85
CA ASP A 159 -12.07 18.98 -7.09
C ASP A 159 -11.68 17.56 -7.55
N VAL A 160 -10.78 17.45 -8.52
CA VAL A 160 -10.25 16.16 -8.98
C VAL A 160 -9.54 15.43 -7.83
N ALA A 161 -8.70 16.13 -7.06
CA ALA A 161 -8.00 15.55 -5.91
C ALA A 161 -8.99 14.94 -4.89
N ARG A 162 -10.07 15.66 -4.59
CA ARG A 162 -11.11 15.17 -3.68
C ARG A 162 -11.83 13.94 -4.23
N GLN A 163 -12.14 13.90 -5.54
CA GLN A 163 -12.80 12.75 -6.16
C GLN A 163 -11.88 11.52 -6.09
N ILE A 164 -10.60 11.67 -6.44
CA ILE A 164 -9.59 10.60 -6.31
C ILE A 164 -9.58 10.04 -4.88
N ALA A 165 -9.34 10.89 -3.88
CA ALA A 165 -9.20 10.45 -2.49
C ALA A 165 -10.45 9.73 -1.95
N LEU A 166 -11.65 10.16 -2.35
CA LEU A 166 -12.90 9.52 -1.92
C LEU A 166 -13.12 8.16 -2.62
N ILE A 167 -12.79 8.04 -3.89
CA ILE A 167 -12.84 6.77 -4.64
C ILE A 167 -11.84 5.77 -4.05
N ASP A 168 -10.63 6.24 -3.71
CA ASP A 168 -9.61 5.41 -3.07
C ASP A 168 -10.09 4.88 -1.72
N ALA A 169 -10.65 5.74 -0.88
CA ALA A 169 -11.18 5.36 0.42
C ALA A 169 -12.33 4.33 0.29
N GLU A 170 -13.23 4.50 -0.69
CA GLU A 170 -14.31 3.56 -0.98
C GLU A 170 -13.75 2.18 -1.39
N ALA A 171 -12.82 2.15 -2.34
CA ALA A 171 -12.23 0.90 -2.83
C ALA A 171 -11.48 0.15 -1.71
N LEU A 172 -10.71 0.87 -0.90
CA LEU A 172 -10.01 0.27 0.24
C LEU A 172 -10.97 -0.24 1.31
N ALA A 173 -12.09 0.47 1.57
CA ALA A 173 -13.12 0.01 2.49
C ALA A 173 -13.82 -1.27 1.99
N ILE A 174 -14.10 -1.36 0.69
CA ILE A 174 -14.65 -2.57 0.06
C ILE A 174 -13.66 -3.74 0.18
N THR A 175 -12.40 -3.51 -0.15
CA THR A 175 -11.33 -4.53 -0.04
C THR A 175 -11.21 -5.03 1.39
N GLY A 176 -11.17 -4.12 2.37
CA GLY A 176 -11.09 -4.46 3.78
C GLY A 176 -12.31 -5.27 4.27
N THR A 177 -13.50 -4.95 3.77
CA THR A 177 -14.72 -5.71 4.06
C THR A 177 -14.60 -7.16 3.60
N PHE A 178 -14.25 -7.38 2.33
CA PHE A 178 -14.08 -8.74 1.80
C PHE A 178 -12.99 -9.50 2.53
N GLN A 179 -11.85 -8.87 2.74
CA GLN A 179 -10.71 -9.47 3.42
C GLN A 179 -11.04 -9.81 4.88
N GLY A 180 -11.63 -8.88 5.62
CA GLY A 180 -11.95 -9.06 7.03
C GLY A 180 -12.99 -10.16 7.26
N ILE A 181 -14.10 -10.13 6.53
CA ILE A 181 -15.16 -11.16 6.61
C ILE A 181 -14.58 -12.52 6.27
N THR A 182 -13.83 -12.62 5.17
CA THR A 182 -13.25 -13.89 4.73
C THR A 182 -12.27 -14.45 5.75
N ASN A 183 -11.42 -13.61 6.36
CA ASN A 183 -10.50 -14.05 7.40
C ASN A 183 -11.19 -14.58 8.65
N VAL A 184 -12.26 -13.92 9.08
CA VAL A 184 -13.07 -14.38 10.24
C VAL A 184 -13.72 -15.71 9.96
N ILE A 185 -14.29 -15.90 8.76
CA ILE A 185 -15.04 -17.12 8.40
C ILE A 185 -14.08 -18.28 8.05
N ALA A 186 -13.06 -18.04 7.24
CA ALA A 186 -12.15 -19.08 6.77
C ALA A 186 -11.26 -19.64 7.89
N ALA A 187 -10.90 -18.80 8.85
CA ALA A 187 -10.08 -19.14 10.01
C ALA A 187 -8.86 -20.03 9.67
N ARG A 188 -8.20 -19.76 8.53
CA ARG A 188 -7.10 -20.57 8.03
C ARG A 188 -5.81 -20.23 8.78
N GLU A 189 -5.11 -21.26 9.26
CA GLU A 189 -3.82 -21.10 9.90
C GLU A 189 -2.76 -20.61 8.90
N ARG A 190 -1.92 -19.69 9.35
CA ARG A 190 -0.75 -19.22 8.57
C ARG A 190 0.34 -20.29 8.51
N PRO A 191 1.16 -20.34 7.44
CA PRO A 191 2.21 -21.35 7.29
C PRO A 191 3.18 -21.41 8.48
N TYR A 192 3.54 -20.28 9.06
CA TYR A 192 4.44 -20.20 10.22
C TYR A 192 3.86 -20.87 11.47
N GLY A 193 2.55 -21.01 11.59
CA GLY A 193 1.91 -21.69 12.70
C GLY A 193 2.38 -23.13 12.87
N ARG A 194 2.84 -23.78 11.80
CA ARG A 194 3.40 -25.13 11.80
C ARG A 194 4.82 -25.22 12.40
N THR A 195 5.47 -24.09 12.59
CA THR A 195 6.80 -24.01 13.19
C THR A 195 6.77 -23.67 14.67
N CYS A 196 5.60 -23.43 15.24
CA CYS A 196 5.41 -23.17 16.67
C CYS A 196 5.83 -24.39 17.50
N GLY A 197 6.66 -24.14 18.50
CA GLY A 197 7.24 -25.19 19.34
C GLY A 197 8.46 -25.90 18.73
N ALA A 198 8.83 -25.58 17.47
CA ALA A 198 10.01 -26.13 16.80
C ALA A 198 11.00 -25.03 16.40
N GLU A 199 10.71 -24.27 15.33
CA GLU A 199 11.56 -23.16 14.89
C GLU A 199 11.17 -21.82 15.54
N THR A 200 9.91 -21.69 15.96
CA THR A 200 9.35 -20.49 16.59
C THR A 200 8.97 -20.82 18.03
N PRO A 201 9.42 -20.03 19.05
CA PRO A 201 9.03 -20.26 20.43
C PRO A 201 7.51 -20.28 20.61
N GLU A 202 6.99 -21.20 21.43
CA GLU A 202 5.54 -21.36 21.66
C GLU A 202 4.89 -20.11 22.26
N ASP A 203 5.62 -19.39 23.08
CA ASP A 203 5.21 -18.15 23.74
C ASP A 203 5.33 -16.91 22.84
N SER A 204 5.83 -17.06 21.61
CA SER A 204 5.92 -15.94 20.66
C SER A 204 4.55 -15.40 20.30
N ILE A 205 4.49 -14.10 19.94
CA ILE A 205 3.26 -13.44 19.50
C ILE A 205 2.66 -14.12 18.26
N ASP A 206 3.50 -14.67 17.39
CA ASP A 206 3.07 -15.41 16.19
C ASP A 206 2.28 -16.68 16.57
N CYS A 207 2.64 -17.35 17.67
CA CYS A 207 2.04 -18.61 18.08
C CYS A 207 0.85 -18.45 19.02
N THR A 208 0.82 -17.40 19.83
CA THR A 208 -0.18 -17.19 20.89
C THR A 208 -1.39 -16.37 20.48
N THR A 209 -1.29 -15.55 19.41
CA THR A 209 -2.37 -14.66 19.01
C THR A 209 -3.31 -15.29 17.98
N THR A 210 -4.55 -14.80 17.95
CA THR A 210 -5.56 -15.18 16.94
C THR A 210 -5.15 -14.79 15.51
N GLY A 211 -4.15 -13.92 15.34
CA GLY A 211 -3.55 -13.57 14.06
C GLY A 211 -3.01 -14.78 13.28
N ARG A 212 -2.62 -15.85 14.01
CA ARG A 212 -2.22 -17.15 13.45
C ARG A 212 -3.29 -17.74 12.51
N TYR A 213 -4.57 -17.51 12.79
CA TYR A 213 -5.69 -18.05 12.01
C TYR A 213 -6.29 -17.06 11.01
N ARG A 214 -5.53 -16.06 10.58
CA ARG A 214 -5.93 -15.04 9.61
C ARG A 214 -5.12 -15.12 8.32
N SER A 215 -5.02 -16.34 7.73
CA SER A 215 -4.24 -16.53 6.50
C SER A 215 -5.04 -16.21 5.24
N PHE A 216 -6.29 -16.70 5.11
CA PHE A 216 -7.03 -16.62 3.86
C PHE A 216 -8.08 -15.50 3.87
N PHE A 217 -8.02 -14.66 2.86
CA PHE A 217 -6.96 -14.40 1.89
C PHE A 217 -5.99 -13.32 2.40
N SER A 218 -4.83 -13.22 1.74
CA SER A 218 -3.79 -12.27 2.14
C SER A 218 -4.25 -10.82 2.01
N GLY A 219 -4.34 -10.12 3.14
CA GLY A 219 -4.67 -8.69 3.16
C GLY A 219 -3.60 -7.84 2.47
N HIS A 220 -2.30 -8.15 2.68
CA HIS A 220 -1.20 -7.44 2.02
C HIS A 220 -1.32 -7.50 0.51
N ALA A 221 -1.57 -8.68 -0.04
CA ALA A 221 -1.77 -8.84 -1.47
C ALA A 221 -3.02 -8.06 -1.94
N ALA A 222 -4.16 -8.22 -1.24
CA ALA A 222 -5.40 -7.55 -1.63
C ALA A 222 -5.27 -6.02 -1.63
N PHE A 223 -4.78 -5.44 -0.55
CA PHE A 223 -4.64 -3.98 -0.45
C PHE A 223 -3.59 -3.41 -1.40
N ALA A 224 -2.44 -4.09 -1.58
CA ALA A 224 -1.42 -3.63 -2.51
C ALA A 224 -1.92 -3.65 -3.97
N PHE A 225 -2.64 -4.70 -4.37
CA PHE A 225 -3.22 -4.80 -5.72
C PHE A 225 -4.43 -3.87 -5.90
N THR A 226 -5.22 -3.59 -4.85
CA THR A 226 -6.25 -2.54 -4.91
C THR A 226 -5.61 -1.19 -5.18
N SER A 227 -4.58 -0.82 -4.42
CA SER A 227 -3.87 0.45 -4.62
C SER A 227 -3.23 0.53 -6.01
N ALA A 228 -2.63 -0.56 -6.51
CA ALA A 228 -2.08 -0.59 -7.85
C ALA A 228 -3.15 -0.36 -8.93
N GLY A 229 -4.34 -0.95 -8.76
CA GLY A 229 -5.47 -0.73 -9.66
C GLY A 229 -5.98 0.71 -9.63
N LEU A 230 -6.07 1.32 -8.45
CA LEU A 230 -6.43 2.73 -8.26
C LEU A 230 -5.43 3.66 -8.94
N ILE A 231 -4.13 3.52 -8.63
CA ILE A 231 -3.05 4.30 -9.25
C ILE A 231 -3.14 4.18 -10.78
N CYS A 232 -3.20 2.95 -11.29
CA CYS A 232 -3.27 2.70 -12.72
C CYS A 232 -4.48 3.37 -13.35
N SER A 233 -5.66 3.26 -12.73
CA SER A 233 -6.90 3.87 -13.24
C SER A 233 -6.81 5.40 -13.25
N HIS A 234 -6.34 6.03 -12.17
CA HIS A 234 -6.20 7.49 -12.11
C HIS A 234 -5.24 8.02 -13.17
N HIS A 235 -4.09 7.37 -13.34
CA HIS A 235 -3.11 7.76 -14.36
C HIS A 235 -3.63 7.56 -15.78
N LEU A 236 -4.33 6.45 -16.06
CA LEU A 236 -4.81 6.17 -17.42
C LEU A 236 -6.03 7.01 -17.84
N TYR A 237 -6.95 7.32 -16.90
CA TYR A 237 -8.16 8.09 -17.18
C TYR A 237 -7.95 9.60 -17.06
N LEU A 238 -7.15 10.07 -16.13
CA LEU A 238 -6.94 11.48 -15.85
C LEU A 238 -5.65 12.05 -16.45
N GLY A 239 -4.65 11.20 -16.73
CA GLY A 239 -3.34 11.67 -17.23
C GLY A 239 -2.67 12.60 -16.21
N LEU A 240 -2.54 12.15 -14.96
CA LEU A 240 -2.13 12.98 -13.81
C LEU A 240 -0.80 13.68 -14.02
N LEU A 241 0.16 13.00 -14.66
CA LEU A 241 1.49 13.57 -14.94
C LEU A 241 1.53 14.38 -16.24
N GLY A 242 0.46 14.33 -17.06
CA GLY A 242 0.40 15.01 -18.35
C GLY A 242 1.35 14.45 -19.40
N ASN A 243 1.94 13.29 -19.13
CA ASN A 243 2.80 12.56 -20.06
C ASN A 243 2.39 11.08 -20.06
N ARG A 244 1.89 10.62 -21.21
CA ARG A 244 1.33 9.27 -21.36
C ARG A 244 2.33 8.17 -20.98
N ALA A 245 3.61 8.32 -21.34
CA ALA A 245 4.62 7.34 -21.01
C ALA A 245 4.88 7.29 -19.49
N ALA A 246 4.93 8.44 -18.84
CA ALA A 246 5.08 8.52 -17.39
C ALA A 246 3.86 7.92 -16.66
N ASP A 247 2.65 8.24 -17.11
CA ASP A 247 1.41 7.68 -16.55
C ASP A 247 1.36 6.15 -16.69
N ILE A 248 1.73 5.59 -17.86
CA ILE A 248 1.83 4.14 -18.06
C ILE A 248 2.93 3.53 -17.19
N SER A 249 4.09 4.18 -17.09
CA SER A 249 5.19 3.68 -16.25
C SER A 249 4.80 3.61 -14.78
N THR A 250 4.06 4.59 -14.28
CA THR A 250 3.53 4.60 -12.90
C THR A 250 2.56 3.43 -12.69
N CYS A 251 1.66 3.19 -13.64
CA CYS A 251 0.75 2.04 -13.60
C CYS A 251 1.52 0.71 -13.53
N VAL A 252 2.52 0.52 -14.39
CA VAL A 252 3.33 -0.71 -14.39
C VAL A 252 4.12 -0.86 -13.09
N ALA A 253 4.77 0.21 -12.63
CA ALA A 253 5.55 0.20 -11.41
C ALA A 253 4.69 -0.13 -10.17
N SER A 254 3.45 0.37 -10.10
CA SER A 254 2.54 0.07 -8.99
C SER A 254 2.18 -1.41 -8.92
N TYR A 255 1.91 -2.06 -10.05
CA TYR A 255 1.64 -3.50 -10.09
C TYR A 255 2.89 -4.34 -9.78
N LEU A 256 4.07 -3.92 -10.22
CA LEU A 256 5.33 -4.59 -9.84
C LEU A 256 5.59 -4.50 -8.34
N GLY A 257 5.35 -3.32 -7.76
CA GLY A 257 5.44 -3.12 -6.30
C GLY A 257 4.44 -3.99 -5.53
N ALA A 258 3.19 -4.05 -5.98
CA ALA A 258 2.16 -4.91 -5.40
C ALA A 258 2.55 -6.40 -5.49
N GLY A 259 3.06 -6.83 -6.64
CA GLY A 259 3.57 -8.19 -6.84
C GLY A 259 4.73 -8.54 -5.91
N ALA A 260 5.66 -7.62 -5.72
CA ALA A 260 6.76 -7.78 -4.77
C ALA A 260 6.25 -7.89 -3.33
N ALA A 261 5.37 -6.97 -2.89
CA ALA A 261 4.77 -7.01 -1.56
C ALA A 261 4.05 -8.34 -1.29
N ALA A 262 3.29 -8.81 -2.27
CA ALA A 262 2.52 -10.06 -2.21
C ALA A 262 3.44 -11.30 -2.13
N THR A 263 4.48 -11.37 -2.98
CA THR A 263 5.44 -12.49 -3.01
C THR A 263 6.21 -12.60 -1.70
N LEU A 264 6.60 -11.47 -1.11
CA LEU A 264 7.32 -11.44 0.16
C LEU A 264 6.49 -12.01 1.32
N ARG A 265 5.16 -12.08 1.23
CA ARG A 265 4.33 -12.78 2.23
C ARG A 265 4.52 -14.30 2.20
N ILE A 266 4.80 -14.88 1.03
CA ILE A 266 5.14 -16.30 0.90
C ILE A 266 6.57 -16.54 1.40
N VAL A 267 7.52 -15.69 0.98
CA VAL A 267 8.93 -15.75 1.43
C VAL A 267 9.05 -15.63 2.94
N GLY A 268 8.26 -14.75 3.55
CA GLY A 268 8.17 -14.53 4.99
C GLY A 268 7.38 -15.59 5.77
N ASP A 269 6.86 -16.64 5.09
CA ASP A 269 6.06 -17.71 5.71
C ASP A 269 4.75 -17.22 6.37
N ASN A 270 4.22 -16.06 5.92
CA ASN A 270 3.01 -15.45 6.48
C ASN A 270 1.72 -15.91 5.80
N HIS A 271 1.79 -16.23 4.51
CA HIS A 271 0.66 -16.64 3.71
C HIS A 271 1.04 -17.75 2.75
N TYR A 272 0.11 -18.60 2.44
CA TYR A 272 0.22 -19.58 1.36
C TYR A 272 0.07 -18.90 0.00
N ALA A 273 0.53 -19.56 -1.06
CA ALA A 273 0.43 -19.03 -2.43
C ALA A 273 -1.02 -18.80 -2.87
N THR A 274 -1.94 -19.70 -2.50
CA THR A 274 -3.38 -19.52 -2.79
C THR A 274 -3.99 -18.33 -2.05
N ASP A 275 -3.55 -18.02 -0.82
CA ASP A 275 -4.01 -16.83 -0.09
C ASP A 275 -3.58 -15.55 -0.81
N VAL A 276 -2.32 -15.54 -1.30
CA VAL A 276 -1.72 -14.42 -2.01
C VAL A 276 -2.39 -14.21 -3.36
N LEU A 277 -2.54 -15.27 -4.15
CA LEU A 277 -3.19 -15.19 -5.47
C LEU A 277 -4.63 -14.71 -5.36
N THR A 278 -5.40 -15.29 -4.41
CA THR A 278 -6.79 -14.86 -4.20
C THR A 278 -6.86 -13.39 -3.77
N GLY A 279 -6.02 -12.97 -2.83
CA GLY A 279 -5.91 -11.58 -2.42
C GLY A 279 -5.55 -10.66 -3.57
N SER A 280 -4.59 -11.03 -4.41
CA SER A 280 -4.19 -10.26 -5.59
C SER A 280 -5.32 -10.09 -6.59
N VAL A 281 -6.06 -11.17 -6.89
CA VAL A 281 -7.20 -11.13 -7.82
C VAL A 281 -8.33 -10.26 -7.27
N VAL A 282 -8.71 -10.46 -6.00
CA VAL A 282 -9.76 -9.64 -5.36
C VAL A 282 -9.35 -8.18 -5.31
N GLY A 283 -8.12 -7.90 -4.90
CA GLY A 283 -7.60 -6.54 -4.84
C GLY A 283 -7.55 -5.86 -6.20
N ALA A 284 -7.03 -6.53 -7.22
CA ALA A 284 -7.00 -6.00 -8.59
C ALA A 284 -8.42 -5.75 -9.13
N ALA A 285 -9.34 -6.68 -8.87
CA ALA A 285 -10.74 -6.51 -9.28
C ALA A 285 -11.37 -5.28 -8.64
N VAL A 286 -11.24 -5.09 -7.33
CA VAL A 286 -11.79 -3.91 -6.64
C VAL A 286 -11.11 -2.62 -7.11
N GLY A 287 -9.77 -2.62 -7.18
CA GLY A 287 -8.98 -1.45 -7.57
C GLY A 287 -9.19 -1.00 -9.02
N LEU A 288 -9.68 -1.89 -9.89
CA LEU A 288 -10.05 -1.55 -11.26
C LEU A 288 -11.54 -1.26 -11.42
N LEU A 289 -12.42 -2.07 -10.81
CA LEU A 289 -13.87 -1.94 -10.99
C LEU A 289 -14.43 -0.69 -10.30
N VAL A 290 -13.96 -0.33 -9.10
CA VAL A 290 -14.47 0.86 -8.41
C VAL A 290 -14.16 2.13 -9.19
N PRO A 291 -12.90 2.43 -9.59
CA PRO A 291 -12.64 3.58 -10.46
C PRO A 291 -13.35 3.49 -11.82
N TRP A 292 -13.46 2.29 -12.40
CA TRP A 292 -14.16 2.10 -13.66
C TRP A 292 -15.63 2.51 -13.58
N LEU A 293 -16.32 2.25 -12.48
CA LEU A 293 -17.69 2.72 -12.25
C LEU A 293 -17.78 4.24 -12.24
N HIS A 294 -16.74 4.94 -11.81
CA HIS A 294 -16.68 6.38 -11.83
C HIS A 294 -16.25 6.95 -13.20
N TYR A 295 -15.22 6.39 -13.82
CA TYR A 295 -14.67 6.86 -15.09
C TYR A 295 -15.39 6.30 -16.31
N GLY A 296 -15.88 5.06 -16.21
CA GLY A 296 -16.54 4.33 -17.31
C GLY A 296 -18.07 4.42 -17.30
N GLY A 297 -18.68 5.16 -16.38
CA GLY A 297 -20.13 5.20 -16.19
C GLY A 297 -20.95 5.54 -17.45
N ALA A 298 -20.39 6.29 -18.38
CA ALA A 298 -20.97 6.51 -19.70
C ALA A 298 -21.05 5.22 -20.55
N TRP A 299 -20.10 4.28 -20.34
CA TRP A 299 -20.10 3.00 -21.04
C TRP A 299 -21.16 2.05 -20.50
N VAL A 300 -21.39 2.02 -19.18
CA VAL A 300 -22.46 1.22 -18.57
C VAL A 300 -23.82 1.72 -19.02
N LEU A 301 -24.04 3.02 -19.03
CA LEU A 301 -25.26 3.64 -19.58
C LEU A 301 -25.36 3.40 -21.09
N GLY A 302 -24.25 3.43 -21.82
CA GLY A 302 -24.20 3.10 -23.24
C GLY A 302 -24.48 1.63 -23.53
N VAL A 303 -23.93 0.69 -22.77
CA VAL A 303 -24.20 -0.74 -22.88
C VAL A 303 -25.63 -1.05 -22.44
N ALA A 304 -26.11 -0.48 -21.34
CA ALA A 304 -27.51 -0.61 -20.92
C ALA A 304 -28.48 -0.01 -21.96
N GLY A 305 -28.14 1.13 -22.53
CA GLY A 305 -28.88 1.73 -23.62
C GLY A 305 -28.86 0.90 -24.90
N LEU A 306 -27.71 0.32 -25.26
CA LEU A 306 -27.58 -0.60 -26.39
C LEU A 306 -28.36 -1.90 -26.17
N LEU A 307 -28.29 -2.48 -24.96
CA LEU A 307 -29.06 -3.67 -24.61
C LEU A 307 -30.56 -3.38 -24.61
N ALA A 308 -31.00 -2.23 -24.11
CA ALA A 308 -32.39 -1.79 -24.17
C ALA A 308 -32.86 -1.59 -25.61
N GLU A 309 -32.01 -1.02 -26.50
CA GLU A 309 -32.30 -0.88 -27.91
C GLU A 309 -32.38 -2.23 -28.64
N VAL A 310 -31.46 -3.14 -28.35
CA VAL A 310 -31.48 -4.51 -28.89
C VAL A 310 -32.73 -5.25 -28.38
N ALA A 311 -33.06 -5.14 -27.09
CA ALA A 311 -34.27 -5.76 -26.52
C ALA A 311 -35.56 -5.21 -27.20
N ARG A 312 -35.63 -3.90 -27.45
CA ARG A 312 -36.75 -3.30 -28.21
C ARG A 312 -36.82 -3.84 -29.64
N ARG A 313 -35.71 -3.91 -30.36
CA ARG A 313 -35.66 -4.45 -31.73
C ARG A 313 -36.01 -5.91 -31.83
N LEU A 314 -35.70 -6.69 -30.76
CA LEU A 314 -36.04 -8.11 -30.66
C LEU A 314 -37.45 -8.34 -30.13
N GLY A 315 -38.24 -7.28 -29.85
CA GLY A 315 -39.61 -7.42 -29.35
C GLY A 315 -39.68 -8.00 -27.92
N MET A 316 -38.58 -7.97 -27.17
CA MET A 316 -38.47 -8.53 -25.81
C MET A 316 -38.83 -7.52 -24.72
N ALA A 317 -38.97 -6.23 -25.06
CA ALA A 317 -39.48 -5.21 -24.17
C ALA A 317 -40.98 -5.04 -24.40
N ALA A 318 -41.79 -5.42 -23.41
CA ALA A 318 -43.19 -5.08 -23.36
C ALA A 318 -43.34 -3.55 -23.30
N GLY A 319 -44.22 -2.98 -24.11
CA GLY A 319 -44.50 -1.56 -24.18
C GLY A 319 -45.05 -0.99 -22.87
#